data_1be132e70743df29be1d2599104c9911
#
_entry.id   1be132e70743df29be1d2599104c9911
#
_cell.length_a   1.000
_cell.length_b   1.000
_cell.length_c   1.000
_cell.angle_alpha   90.00
_cell.angle_beta   90.00
_cell.angle_gamma   90.00
#
_symmetry.space_group_name_H-M   'P 1'
#
loop_
_entity.id
_entity.type
_entity.pdbx_description
1 polymer ?
#
loop_
_entity_poly.entity_id
_entity_poly.type
_entity_poly.pdbx_seq_one_letter_code
_entity_poly.pdbx_strand_id
1 'polypeptide(L)'
;MLGMRRVMVAAATVESWAVRLDHHRGGAGEPLVLIHGIGHTWRGWKPMLPLLEQSFDVLAMDMPGFGRSPALPAEVEPTPEALADAVEGAMGAAGFNTAHLAGNSLGGWVALELARRGRARTVTAISPLGLANEREGAWGRGILRALRRAARTVPDPGPLLRNPVTRTLFAGPTLGRPWRADPDDLIEQGALFANAPGFDSTLPHTMHRQVRGLNAIRCPVLVLWGTRDVVLPPRQGRRFQRLIPGAELRYLKGLGHVPMSDDPQLLAGLISRQCARRAAAPA
;
A
#
# COMPACT_ATOMS: atom_id res chain seq x y z
N MET A 1 -7.47 -13.13 -45.72
CA MET A 1 -6.67 -13.89 -44.74
C MET A 1 -5.62 -12.97 -44.14
N LEU A 2 -5.96 -12.24 -43.07
CA LEU A 2 -4.98 -11.49 -42.28
C LEU A 2 -4.85 -12.20 -40.93
N GLY A 3 -3.68 -12.85 -40.75
CA GLY A 3 -3.36 -13.61 -39.55
C GLY A 3 -3.25 -12.73 -38.33
N MET A 4 -4.06 -13.00 -37.32
CA MET A 4 -3.89 -12.50 -35.95
C MET A 4 -2.55 -13.02 -35.40
N ARG A 5 -1.50 -12.22 -35.45
CA ARG A 5 -0.32 -12.43 -34.61
C ARG A 5 -0.71 -12.11 -33.16
N ARG A 6 -1.10 -13.12 -32.40
CA ARG A 6 -1.06 -13.09 -30.94
C ARG A 6 0.40 -12.81 -30.55
N VAL A 7 0.67 -11.63 -30.05
CA VAL A 7 1.93 -11.33 -29.38
C VAL A 7 1.93 -12.15 -28.09
N MET A 8 2.56 -13.30 -28.11
CA MET A 8 3.00 -13.99 -26.92
C MET A 8 4.16 -13.17 -26.35
N VAL A 9 3.86 -12.19 -25.48
CA VAL A 9 4.87 -11.59 -24.61
C VAL A 9 5.20 -12.66 -23.58
N ALA A 10 6.40 -13.14 -23.64
CA ALA A 10 6.86 -14.32 -22.93
C ALA A 10 6.73 -14.16 -21.42
N ALA A 11 6.19 -15.19 -20.75
CA ALA A 11 6.14 -15.34 -19.30
C ALA A 11 7.54 -15.23 -18.62
N ALA A 12 8.62 -15.38 -19.37
CA ALA A 12 10.00 -15.26 -18.91
C ALA A 12 10.41 -13.83 -18.46
N THR A 13 9.62 -12.79 -18.78
CA THR A 13 9.98 -11.40 -18.46
C THR A 13 9.46 -10.92 -17.12
N VAL A 14 8.37 -11.47 -16.59
CA VAL A 14 7.78 -11.05 -15.30
C VAL A 14 8.60 -11.54 -14.11
N GLU A 15 9.12 -12.76 -14.15
CA GLU A 15 9.96 -13.31 -13.07
C GLU A 15 11.30 -12.59 -12.92
N SER A 16 11.90 -12.11 -14.02
CA SER A 16 13.27 -11.58 -14.01
C SER A 16 13.41 -10.17 -13.40
N TRP A 17 12.37 -9.33 -13.43
CA TRP A 17 12.43 -8.00 -12.83
C TRP A 17 11.79 -7.93 -11.43
N ALA A 18 10.85 -8.84 -11.09
CA ALA A 18 10.28 -8.96 -9.75
C ALA A 18 11.34 -9.33 -8.70
N VAL A 19 12.36 -10.12 -9.07
CA VAL A 19 13.49 -10.49 -8.21
C VAL A 19 14.38 -9.30 -7.82
N ARG A 20 14.24 -8.14 -8.49
CA ARG A 20 15.07 -6.95 -8.28
C ARG A 20 14.40 -5.87 -7.43
N LEU A 21 13.25 -6.14 -6.82
CA LEU A 21 12.62 -5.16 -5.93
C LEU A 21 13.44 -4.95 -4.65
N ASP A 22 13.73 -3.69 -4.32
CA ASP A 22 14.31 -3.34 -3.03
C ASP A 22 13.33 -3.71 -1.92
N HIS A 23 13.81 -4.36 -0.88
CA HIS A 23 12.97 -4.86 0.18
C HIS A 23 13.71 -4.97 1.50
N HIS A 24 12.94 -5.03 2.56
CA HIS A 24 13.36 -5.49 3.88
C HIS A 24 12.75 -6.87 4.11
N ARG A 25 13.55 -7.81 4.63
CA ARG A 25 13.07 -9.08 5.16
C ARG A 25 13.63 -9.32 6.54
N GLY A 26 12.76 -9.70 7.49
CA GLY A 26 13.16 -9.95 8.87
C GLY A 26 12.14 -10.80 9.61
N GLY A 27 12.56 -11.30 10.77
CA GLY A 27 11.75 -12.18 11.60
C GLY A 27 11.70 -13.64 11.10
N ALA A 28 10.84 -14.42 11.72
CA ALA A 28 10.57 -15.81 11.40
C ALA A 28 9.12 -16.17 11.75
N GLY A 29 8.54 -17.15 11.04
CA GLY A 29 7.17 -17.58 11.29
C GLY A 29 6.33 -17.62 10.01
N GLU A 30 5.03 -17.31 10.12
CA GLU A 30 4.17 -17.26 8.96
C GLU A 30 4.50 -16.07 8.06
N PRO A 31 4.44 -16.22 6.71
CA PRO A 31 4.74 -15.15 5.77
C PRO A 31 3.79 -13.96 5.91
N LEU A 32 4.33 -12.75 6.06
CA LEU A 32 3.60 -11.49 6.07
C LEU A 32 4.22 -10.52 5.07
N VAL A 33 3.44 -10.09 4.08
CA VAL A 33 3.87 -9.12 3.06
C VAL A 33 3.27 -7.75 3.35
N LEU A 34 4.12 -6.71 3.38
CA LEU A 34 3.74 -5.32 3.63
C LEU A 34 3.90 -4.50 2.34
N ILE A 35 2.80 -3.88 1.87
CA ILE A 35 2.72 -3.20 0.57
C ILE A 35 2.37 -1.73 0.79
N HIS A 36 3.28 -0.83 0.41
CA HIS A 36 3.14 0.61 0.64
C HIS A 36 2.16 1.29 -0.34
N GLY A 37 1.78 2.53 -0.05
CA GLY A 37 0.97 3.39 -0.90
C GLY A 37 1.77 4.10 -2.00
N ILE A 38 1.07 4.79 -2.92
CA ILE A 38 1.71 5.56 -3.99
C ILE A 38 2.67 6.62 -3.42
N GLY A 39 3.87 6.68 -3.95
CA GLY A 39 4.90 7.63 -3.52
C GLY A 39 5.62 7.24 -2.23
N HIS A 40 5.18 6.22 -1.51
CA HIS A 40 5.85 5.67 -0.34
C HIS A 40 6.87 4.58 -0.71
N THR A 41 7.49 4.00 0.32
CA THR A 41 8.45 2.90 0.24
C THR A 41 8.20 1.92 1.39
N TRP A 42 8.90 0.78 1.39
CA TRP A 42 8.85 -0.16 2.51
C TRP A 42 9.23 0.50 3.86
N ARG A 43 10.01 1.59 3.82
CA ARG A 43 10.44 2.33 5.02
C ARG A 43 9.27 2.95 5.80
N GLY A 44 8.13 3.18 5.16
CA GLY A 44 6.90 3.59 5.84
C GLY A 44 6.39 2.56 6.87
N TRP A 45 6.88 1.33 6.81
CA TRP A 45 6.56 0.26 7.76
C TRP A 45 7.57 0.12 8.89
N LYS A 46 8.73 0.82 8.83
CA LYS A 46 9.81 0.75 9.84
C LYS A 46 9.31 0.76 11.30
N PRO A 47 8.38 1.66 11.70
CA PRO A 47 7.94 1.72 13.09
C PRO A 47 7.24 0.44 13.59
N MET A 48 6.79 -0.41 12.67
CA MET A 48 6.05 -1.63 12.96
C MET A 48 6.89 -2.90 12.81
N LEU A 49 8.00 -2.85 12.05
CA LEU A 49 8.81 -4.05 11.78
C LEU A 49 9.25 -4.77 13.06
N PRO A 50 9.81 -4.10 14.09
CA PRO A 50 10.24 -4.77 15.31
C PRO A 50 9.11 -5.49 16.07
N LEU A 51 7.85 -5.06 15.85
CA LEU A 51 6.68 -5.66 16.47
C LEU A 51 6.18 -6.87 15.70
N LEU A 52 6.19 -6.80 14.36
CA LEU A 52 5.69 -7.85 13.49
C LEU A 52 6.68 -9.00 13.35
N GLU A 53 7.98 -8.70 13.29
CA GLU A 53 9.06 -9.68 13.14
C GLU A 53 9.22 -10.63 14.34
N GLN A 54 8.60 -10.32 15.47
CA GLN A 54 8.53 -11.24 16.61
C GLN A 54 7.72 -12.51 16.31
N SER A 55 6.85 -12.47 15.29
CA SER A 55 5.91 -13.57 15.03
C SER A 55 5.77 -13.94 13.56
N PHE A 56 6.32 -13.14 12.64
CA PHE A 56 6.16 -13.32 11.20
C PHE A 56 7.50 -13.25 10.47
N ASP A 57 7.62 -14.01 9.37
CA ASP A 57 8.62 -13.75 8.32
C ASP A 57 8.09 -12.62 7.46
N VAL A 58 8.55 -11.39 7.77
CA VAL A 58 8.05 -10.16 7.18
C VAL A 58 8.84 -9.84 5.91
N LEU A 59 8.12 -9.60 4.81
CA LEU A 59 8.66 -9.07 3.56
C LEU A 59 7.98 -7.73 3.27
N ALA A 60 8.71 -6.63 3.42
CA ALA A 60 8.26 -5.29 3.06
C ALA A 60 9.07 -4.80 1.85
N MET A 61 8.40 -4.45 0.74
CA MET A 61 9.10 -4.15 -0.50
C MET A 61 8.72 -2.77 -1.07
N ASP A 62 9.64 -2.19 -1.83
CA ASP A 62 9.37 -1.06 -2.70
C ASP A 62 8.72 -1.57 -3.99
N MET A 63 7.48 -1.15 -4.27
CA MET A 63 6.84 -1.48 -5.54
C MET A 63 7.61 -0.88 -6.74
N PRO A 64 7.46 -1.42 -7.96
CA PRO A 64 8.14 -0.90 -9.15
C PRO A 64 8.00 0.62 -9.32
N GLY A 65 9.13 1.30 -9.52
CA GLY A 65 9.20 2.76 -9.70
C GLY A 65 9.18 3.55 -8.39
N PHE A 66 9.19 2.89 -7.23
CA PHE A 66 9.25 3.54 -5.93
C PHE A 66 10.50 3.15 -5.17
N GLY A 67 10.97 4.04 -4.29
CA GLY A 67 12.15 3.84 -3.49
C GLY A 67 13.39 3.51 -4.34
N ARG A 68 13.97 2.34 -4.11
CA ARG A 68 15.13 1.85 -4.87
C ARG A 68 14.77 0.77 -5.90
N SER A 69 13.49 0.40 -5.99
CA SER A 69 13.04 -0.56 -7.00
C SER A 69 13.03 0.05 -8.40
N PRO A 70 13.48 -0.69 -9.42
CA PRO A 70 13.39 -0.23 -10.80
C PRO A 70 11.93 -0.02 -11.21
N ALA A 71 11.70 0.84 -12.19
CA ALA A 71 10.38 0.97 -12.81
C ALA A 71 10.02 -0.31 -13.58
N LEU A 72 8.72 -0.48 -13.85
CA LEU A 72 8.27 -1.47 -14.83
C LEU A 72 8.90 -1.20 -16.20
N PRO A 73 9.04 -2.22 -17.07
CA PRO A 73 9.40 -2.00 -18.46
C PRO A 73 8.52 -0.94 -19.11
N ALA A 74 9.08 -0.17 -20.05
CA ALA A 74 8.40 0.98 -20.65
C ALA A 74 7.08 0.60 -21.37
N GLU A 75 6.97 -0.64 -21.80
CA GLU A 75 5.79 -1.20 -22.49
C GLU A 75 4.68 -1.62 -21.53
N VAL A 76 4.95 -1.63 -20.21
CA VAL A 76 4.00 -2.06 -19.17
C VAL A 76 3.46 -0.85 -18.43
N GLU A 77 2.17 -0.61 -18.58
CA GLU A 77 1.48 0.42 -17.80
C GLU A 77 1.50 0.07 -16.30
N PRO A 78 1.87 0.99 -15.40
CA PRO A 78 1.91 0.75 -13.96
C PRO A 78 0.51 0.76 -13.33
N THR A 79 -0.32 -0.17 -13.78
CA THR A 79 -1.65 -0.42 -13.22
C THR A 79 -1.54 -1.18 -11.90
N PRO A 80 -2.57 -1.15 -11.03
CA PRO A 80 -2.58 -1.96 -9.81
C PRO A 80 -2.40 -3.45 -10.06
N GLU A 81 -2.90 -3.96 -11.19
CA GLU A 81 -2.76 -5.35 -11.62
C GLU A 81 -1.30 -5.67 -11.98
N ALA A 82 -0.61 -4.80 -12.74
CA ALA A 82 0.80 -4.97 -13.09
C ALA A 82 1.73 -4.84 -11.86
N LEU A 83 1.37 -3.96 -10.93
CA LEU A 83 2.06 -3.87 -9.64
C LEU A 83 1.84 -5.13 -8.79
N ALA A 84 0.64 -5.72 -8.86
CA ALA A 84 0.36 -6.99 -8.19
C ALA A 84 1.18 -8.15 -8.81
N ASP A 85 1.37 -8.18 -10.14
CA ASP A 85 2.25 -9.15 -10.81
C ASP A 85 3.68 -9.08 -10.25
N ALA A 86 4.20 -7.86 -10.04
CA ALA A 86 5.53 -7.66 -9.48
C ALA A 86 5.65 -8.13 -8.03
N VAL A 87 4.66 -7.78 -7.20
CA VAL A 87 4.61 -8.22 -5.80
C VAL A 87 4.47 -9.73 -5.72
N GLU A 88 3.65 -10.34 -6.58
CA GLU A 88 3.48 -11.79 -6.67
C GLU A 88 4.78 -12.50 -7.04
N GLY A 89 5.54 -11.96 -8.01
CA GLY A 89 6.86 -12.46 -8.37
C GLY A 89 7.86 -12.36 -7.22
N ALA A 90 7.87 -11.23 -6.49
CA ALA A 90 8.74 -11.06 -5.31
C ALA A 90 8.35 -12.01 -4.17
N MET A 91 7.06 -12.28 -3.96
CA MET A 91 6.58 -13.31 -3.03
C MET A 91 7.10 -14.68 -3.43
N GLY A 92 7.01 -15.03 -4.73
CA GLY A 92 7.54 -16.29 -5.27
C GLY A 92 9.05 -16.44 -5.06
N ALA A 93 9.82 -15.38 -5.33
CA ALA A 93 11.28 -15.34 -5.11
C ALA A 93 11.65 -15.49 -3.62
N ALA A 94 10.80 -15.01 -2.70
CA ALA A 94 10.95 -15.18 -1.27
C ALA A 94 10.52 -16.56 -0.76
N GLY A 95 9.96 -17.43 -1.63
CA GLY A 95 9.42 -18.75 -1.27
C GLY A 95 7.99 -18.69 -0.72
N PHE A 96 7.28 -17.56 -0.86
CA PHE A 96 5.94 -17.38 -0.35
C PHE A 96 4.89 -17.72 -1.42
N ASN A 97 4.36 -18.93 -1.39
CA ASN A 97 3.24 -19.31 -2.26
C ASN A 97 1.96 -18.53 -1.88
N THR A 98 1.68 -18.45 -0.59
CA THR A 98 0.62 -17.60 -0.01
C THR A 98 1.16 -16.89 1.23
N ALA A 99 0.65 -15.70 1.52
CA ALA A 99 1.07 -14.92 2.68
C ALA A 99 -0.12 -14.19 3.32
N HIS A 100 0.03 -13.73 4.56
CA HIS A 100 -0.78 -12.64 5.08
C HIS A 100 -0.37 -11.36 4.36
N LEU A 101 -1.33 -10.54 3.95
CA LEU A 101 -1.05 -9.30 3.23
C LEU A 101 -1.55 -8.10 4.04
N ALA A 102 -0.70 -7.10 4.20
CA ALA A 102 -1.12 -5.80 4.72
C ALA A 102 -0.70 -4.71 3.73
N GLY A 103 -1.66 -3.92 3.27
CA GLY A 103 -1.40 -2.89 2.26
C GLY A 103 -2.09 -1.57 2.57
N ASN A 104 -1.38 -0.45 2.34
CA ASN A 104 -1.93 0.89 2.51
C ASN A 104 -2.23 1.54 1.16
N SER A 105 -3.38 2.18 1.03
CA SER A 105 -3.77 2.97 -0.15
C SER A 105 -3.69 2.15 -1.45
N LEU A 106 -2.81 2.49 -2.38
CA LEU A 106 -2.51 1.68 -3.57
C LEU A 106 -2.08 0.26 -3.20
N GLY A 107 -1.23 0.11 -2.19
CA GLY A 107 -0.84 -1.21 -1.67
C GLY A 107 -2.03 -2.01 -1.11
N GLY A 108 -3.04 -1.33 -0.59
CA GLY A 108 -4.31 -1.95 -0.20
C GLY A 108 -5.08 -2.54 -1.40
N TRP A 109 -5.08 -1.84 -2.54
CA TRP A 109 -5.63 -2.39 -3.79
C TRP A 109 -4.84 -3.60 -4.26
N VAL A 110 -3.49 -3.48 -4.31
CA VAL A 110 -2.61 -4.59 -4.70
C VAL A 110 -2.83 -5.82 -3.81
N ALA A 111 -2.96 -5.65 -2.49
CA ALA A 111 -3.25 -6.74 -1.57
C ALA A 111 -4.61 -7.42 -1.85
N LEU A 112 -5.65 -6.63 -2.18
CA LEU A 112 -6.95 -7.15 -2.56
C LEU A 112 -6.92 -7.88 -3.91
N GLU A 113 -6.13 -7.40 -4.87
CA GLU A 113 -5.93 -8.07 -6.16
C GLU A 113 -5.23 -9.42 -5.97
N LEU A 114 -4.18 -9.48 -5.15
CA LEU A 114 -3.51 -10.74 -4.80
C LEU A 114 -4.44 -11.71 -4.05
N ALA A 115 -5.32 -11.20 -3.20
CA ALA A 115 -6.35 -12.01 -2.54
C ALA A 115 -7.35 -12.60 -3.54
N ARG A 116 -7.77 -11.83 -4.55
CA ARG A 116 -8.63 -12.28 -5.63
C ARG A 116 -7.99 -13.41 -6.45
N ARG A 117 -6.65 -13.39 -6.57
CA ARG A 117 -5.83 -14.43 -7.22
C ARG A 117 -5.58 -15.67 -6.33
N GLY A 118 -6.05 -15.66 -5.08
CA GLY A 118 -5.81 -16.76 -4.13
C GLY A 118 -4.42 -16.76 -3.49
N ARG A 119 -3.68 -15.64 -3.55
CA ARG A 119 -2.33 -15.52 -3.00
C ARG A 119 -2.32 -15.06 -1.53
N ALA A 120 -3.47 -14.72 -0.96
CA ALA A 120 -3.61 -14.23 0.41
C ALA A 120 -4.19 -15.26 1.36
N ARG A 121 -3.55 -15.45 2.54
CA ARG A 121 -4.12 -16.15 3.70
C ARG A 121 -5.13 -15.28 4.41
N THR A 122 -4.80 -14.02 4.63
CA THR A 122 -5.67 -12.95 5.14
C THR A 122 -5.25 -11.62 4.52
N VAL A 123 -6.14 -10.63 4.55
CA VAL A 123 -5.81 -9.26 4.12
C VAL A 123 -6.13 -8.26 5.22
N THR A 124 -5.20 -7.33 5.47
CA THR A 124 -5.46 -6.06 6.15
C THR A 124 -5.32 -4.93 5.14
N ALA A 125 -6.44 -4.42 4.64
CA ALA A 125 -6.49 -3.33 3.68
C ALA A 125 -6.66 -1.99 4.41
N ILE A 126 -5.63 -1.15 4.40
CA ILE A 126 -5.57 0.11 5.14
C ILE A 126 -5.85 1.27 4.21
N SER A 127 -6.98 1.94 4.39
CA SER A 127 -7.46 3.03 3.50
C SER A 127 -7.27 2.67 2.01
N PRO A 128 -7.75 1.47 1.55
CA PRO A 128 -7.45 0.97 0.22
C PRO A 128 -8.00 1.90 -0.86
N LEU A 129 -7.21 2.10 -1.92
CA LEU A 129 -7.64 2.76 -3.14
C LEU A 129 -8.49 1.81 -4.00
N GLY A 130 -9.29 2.35 -4.93
CA GLY A 130 -10.00 1.57 -5.96
C GLY A 130 -11.52 1.67 -5.93
N LEU A 131 -12.13 2.39 -4.97
CA LEU A 131 -13.57 2.64 -4.93
C LEU A 131 -13.94 4.13 -4.76
N ALA A 132 -13.01 5.03 -5.10
CA ALA A 132 -13.29 6.46 -5.17
C ALA A 132 -14.23 6.76 -6.35
N ASN A 133 -15.23 7.63 -6.15
CA ASN A 133 -15.95 8.23 -7.27
C ASN A 133 -15.10 9.31 -7.94
N GLU A 134 -15.55 9.86 -9.07
CA GLU A 134 -14.79 10.86 -9.85
C GLU A 134 -14.36 12.07 -9.02
N ARG A 135 -15.25 12.62 -8.19
CA ARG A 135 -14.97 13.78 -7.32
C ARG A 135 -13.94 13.42 -6.25
N GLU A 136 -14.10 12.27 -5.60
CA GLU A 136 -13.16 11.76 -4.60
C GLU A 136 -11.78 11.47 -5.21
N GLY A 137 -11.76 10.89 -6.42
CA GLY A 137 -10.52 10.63 -7.17
C GLY A 137 -9.83 11.92 -7.60
N ALA A 138 -10.58 12.92 -8.08
CA ALA A 138 -10.03 14.24 -8.42
C ALA A 138 -9.44 14.96 -7.19
N TRP A 139 -10.16 14.90 -6.07
CA TRP A 139 -9.72 15.45 -4.78
C TRP A 139 -8.41 14.79 -4.31
N GLY A 140 -8.37 13.47 -4.21
CA GLY A 140 -7.17 12.72 -3.78
C GLY A 140 -5.96 12.99 -4.66
N ARG A 141 -6.14 13.04 -6.01
CA ARG A 141 -5.08 13.44 -6.94
C ARG A 141 -4.58 14.85 -6.67
N GLY A 142 -5.49 15.78 -6.43
CA GLY A 142 -5.15 17.17 -6.11
C GLY A 142 -4.27 17.27 -4.88
N ILE A 143 -4.67 16.60 -3.79
CA ILE A 143 -3.89 16.54 -2.54
C ILE A 143 -2.51 15.93 -2.78
N LEU A 144 -2.43 14.75 -3.41
CA LEU A 144 -1.16 14.06 -3.63
C LEU A 144 -0.19 14.90 -4.48
N ARG A 145 -0.69 15.56 -5.54
CA ARG A 145 0.12 16.47 -6.36
C ARG A 145 0.59 17.69 -5.58
N ALA A 146 -0.28 18.28 -4.75
CA ALA A 146 0.06 19.43 -3.92
C ALA A 146 1.14 19.07 -2.89
N LEU A 147 0.99 17.92 -2.21
CA LEU A 147 1.98 17.41 -1.26
C LEU A 147 3.32 17.14 -1.94
N ARG A 148 3.32 16.51 -3.12
CA ARG A 148 4.55 16.26 -3.85
C ARG A 148 5.23 17.56 -4.32
N ARG A 149 4.44 18.53 -4.80
CA ARG A 149 4.97 19.84 -5.15
C ARG A 149 5.62 20.50 -3.92
N ALA A 150 4.95 20.50 -2.78
CA ALA A 150 5.50 21.04 -1.53
C ALA A 150 6.80 20.33 -1.14
N ALA A 151 6.84 18.99 -1.19
CA ALA A 151 8.03 18.22 -0.88
C ALA A 151 9.23 18.52 -1.81
N ARG A 152 8.96 18.87 -3.08
CA ARG A 152 10.01 19.26 -4.05
C ARG A 152 10.48 20.70 -3.92
N THR A 153 9.65 21.59 -3.38
CA THR A 153 9.93 23.03 -3.32
C THR A 153 10.57 23.47 -1.99
N VAL A 154 10.57 22.62 -0.98
CA VAL A 154 11.20 22.87 0.32
C VAL A 154 12.59 22.22 0.31
N PRO A 155 13.71 22.98 0.17
CA PRO A 155 15.05 22.42 0.03
C PRO A 155 15.50 21.64 1.27
N ASP A 156 15.19 22.14 2.46
CA ASP A 156 15.44 21.48 3.76
C ASP A 156 14.16 21.46 4.58
N PRO A 157 13.42 20.32 4.61
CA PRO A 157 12.24 20.20 5.44
C PRO A 157 12.55 19.96 6.93
N GLY A 158 13.82 19.74 7.30
CA GLY A 158 14.23 19.39 8.66
C GLY A 158 13.72 20.36 9.73
N PRO A 159 13.97 21.68 9.64
CA PRO A 159 13.48 22.65 10.62
C PRO A 159 11.96 22.66 10.75
N LEU A 160 11.25 22.48 9.64
CA LEU A 160 9.78 22.46 9.61
C LEU A 160 9.21 21.19 10.24
N LEU A 161 9.81 20.04 9.97
CA LEU A 161 9.31 18.75 10.45
C LEU A 161 9.74 18.43 11.89
N ARG A 162 10.86 19.00 12.36
CA ARG A 162 11.26 18.89 13.78
C ARG A 162 10.40 19.74 14.71
N ASN A 163 9.88 20.87 14.25
CA ASN A 163 8.93 21.66 15.03
C ASN A 163 7.53 21.04 14.96
N PRO A 164 6.89 20.69 16.10
CA PRO A 164 5.60 19.97 16.10
C PRO A 164 4.43 20.78 15.50
N VAL A 165 4.48 22.12 15.55
CA VAL A 165 3.43 22.98 14.99
C VAL A 165 3.49 22.97 13.47
N THR A 166 4.66 23.27 12.88
CA THR A 166 4.84 23.27 11.43
C THR A 166 4.73 21.86 10.87
N ARG A 167 5.24 20.83 11.57
CA ARG A 167 5.02 19.43 11.24
C ARG A 167 3.55 19.08 11.09
N THR A 168 2.69 19.62 11.98
CA THR A 168 1.24 19.41 11.89
C THR A 168 0.65 20.00 10.61
N LEU A 169 1.15 21.14 10.15
CA LEU A 169 0.70 21.74 8.89
C LEU A 169 1.14 20.93 7.67
N PHE A 170 2.39 20.45 7.65
CA PHE A 170 2.95 19.74 6.50
C PHE A 170 2.51 18.28 6.41
N ALA A 171 2.50 17.55 7.52
CA ALA A 171 2.16 16.14 7.55
C ALA A 171 0.66 15.86 7.88
N GLY A 172 -0.07 16.87 8.38
CA GLY A 172 -1.49 16.75 8.73
C GLY A 172 -2.41 16.24 7.61
N PRO A 173 -2.17 16.55 6.33
CA PRO A 173 -2.96 15.95 5.24
C PRO A 173 -2.86 14.43 5.13
N THR A 174 -1.78 13.81 5.60
CA THR A 174 -1.59 12.35 5.56
C THR A 174 -1.69 11.69 6.93
N LEU A 175 -1.37 12.41 8.01
CA LEU A 175 -1.35 11.91 9.38
C LEU A 175 -2.48 12.52 10.21
N GLY A 176 -3.08 11.71 11.05
CA GLY A 176 -4.07 12.17 12.04
C GLY A 176 -3.45 12.69 13.32
N ARG A 177 -2.21 12.29 13.61
CA ARG A 177 -1.44 12.65 14.82
C ARG A 177 0.00 13.01 14.47
N PRO A 178 0.24 14.00 13.57
CA PRO A 178 1.59 14.30 13.06
C PRO A 178 2.59 14.66 14.15
N TRP A 179 2.15 15.21 15.29
CA TRP A 179 3.00 15.53 16.43
C TRP A 179 3.63 14.31 17.12
N ARG A 180 3.11 13.08 16.87
CA ARG A 180 3.64 11.80 17.39
C ARG A 180 4.63 11.14 16.44
N ALA A 181 4.59 11.48 15.17
CA ALA A 181 5.47 10.88 14.19
C ALA A 181 6.92 11.31 14.41
N ASP A 182 7.85 10.40 14.18
CA ASP A 182 9.28 10.70 14.22
C ASP A 182 9.63 11.69 13.10
N PRO A 183 10.25 12.84 13.40
CA PRO A 183 10.56 13.83 12.39
C PRO A 183 11.61 13.34 11.37
N ASP A 184 12.57 12.51 11.77
CA ASP A 184 13.60 12.03 10.87
C ASP A 184 13.04 10.99 9.88
N ASP A 185 12.11 10.13 10.33
CA ASP A 185 11.34 9.27 9.44
C ASP A 185 10.50 10.07 8.44
N LEU A 186 9.87 11.17 8.87
CA LEU A 186 9.09 12.04 7.98
C LEU A 186 9.97 12.77 6.96
N ILE A 187 11.18 13.20 7.36
CA ILE A 187 12.16 13.82 6.44
C ILE A 187 12.58 12.80 5.38
N GLU A 188 12.96 11.58 5.80
CA GLU A 188 13.32 10.51 4.87
C GLU A 188 12.19 10.18 3.89
N GLN A 189 10.97 9.97 4.42
CA GLN A 189 9.79 9.66 3.59
C GLN A 189 9.43 10.81 2.64
N GLY A 190 9.54 12.05 3.11
CA GLY A 190 9.30 13.25 2.28
C GLY A 190 10.28 13.35 1.12
N ALA A 191 11.56 13.09 1.34
CA ALA A 191 12.59 13.09 0.31
C ALA A 191 12.35 11.96 -0.71
N LEU A 192 12.00 10.76 -0.26
CA LEU A 192 11.64 9.63 -1.12
C LEU A 192 10.39 9.93 -1.95
N PHE A 193 9.36 10.52 -1.35
CA PHE A 193 8.14 10.92 -2.03
C PHE A 193 8.39 11.99 -3.10
N ALA A 194 9.18 13.01 -2.79
CA ALA A 194 9.57 14.05 -3.74
C ALA A 194 10.24 13.47 -4.99
N ASN A 195 11.09 12.47 -4.80
CA ASN A 195 11.93 11.88 -5.85
C ASN A 195 11.41 10.55 -6.41
N ALA A 196 10.18 10.11 -6.04
CA ALA A 196 9.60 8.86 -6.53
C ALA A 196 9.34 8.91 -8.05
N PRO A 197 10.10 8.22 -8.91
CA PRO A 197 9.93 8.30 -10.37
C PRO A 197 8.60 7.67 -10.81
N GLY A 198 8.15 6.61 -10.14
CA GLY A 198 6.89 5.93 -10.43
C GLY A 198 5.63 6.71 -10.08
N PHE A 199 5.73 7.82 -9.35
CA PHE A 199 4.55 8.57 -8.95
C PHE A 199 3.77 9.13 -10.13
N ASP A 200 4.45 9.83 -11.06
CA ASP A 200 3.81 10.51 -12.18
C ASP A 200 3.26 9.50 -13.21
N SER A 201 3.93 8.36 -13.39
CA SER A 201 3.47 7.28 -14.28
C SER A 201 2.32 6.47 -13.67
N THR A 202 2.31 6.21 -12.35
CA THR A 202 1.31 5.37 -11.69
C THR A 202 0.01 6.11 -11.37
N LEU A 203 0.09 7.39 -10.99
CA LEU A 203 -1.08 8.16 -10.55
C LEU A 203 -2.23 8.21 -11.57
N PRO A 204 -2.00 8.36 -12.89
CA PRO A 204 -3.07 8.32 -13.89
C PRO A 204 -3.77 6.97 -13.98
N HIS A 205 -3.08 5.86 -13.70
CA HIS A 205 -3.62 4.51 -13.81
C HIS A 205 -4.34 4.02 -12.55
N THR A 206 -4.46 4.85 -11.51
CA THR A 206 -5.00 4.45 -10.21
C THR A 206 -6.29 5.17 -9.83
N MET A 207 -6.29 6.49 -9.79
CA MET A 207 -7.38 7.29 -9.18
C MET A 207 -8.68 7.35 -9.99
N HIS A 208 -8.68 6.92 -11.26
CA HIS A 208 -9.87 6.85 -12.12
C HIS A 208 -10.39 5.43 -12.32
N ARG A 209 -9.62 4.44 -11.90
CA ARG A 209 -9.98 3.04 -12.08
C ARG A 209 -10.74 2.52 -10.87
N GLN A 210 -11.59 1.55 -11.11
CA GLN A 210 -12.34 0.85 -10.06
C GLN A 210 -11.80 -0.56 -9.93
N VAL A 211 -11.53 -0.97 -8.68
CA VAL A 211 -11.21 -2.37 -8.38
C VAL A 211 -12.42 -3.26 -8.73
N ARG A 212 -12.16 -4.40 -9.33
CA ARG A 212 -13.20 -5.36 -9.78
C ARG A 212 -12.99 -6.73 -9.15
N GLY A 213 -14.05 -7.54 -9.16
CA GLY A 213 -13.97 -8.94 -8.70
C GLY A 213 -13.76 -9.12 -7.19
N LEU A 214 -14.04 -8.10 -6.38
CA LEU A 214 -13.92 -8.18 -4.92
C LEU A 214 -14.79 -9.28 -4.31
N ASN A 215 -15.90 -9.61 -4.94
CA ASN A 215 -16.81 -10.69 -4.55
C ASN A 215 -16.20 -12.10 -4.74
N ALA A 216 -15.09 -12.22 -5.45
CA ALA A 216 -14.36 -13.48 -5.61
C ALA A 216 -13.34 -13.75 -4.48
N ILE A 217 -13.07 -12.78 -3.60
CA ILE A 217 -12.15 -12.96 -2.47
C ILE A 217 -12.75 -13.94 -1.46
N ARG A 218 -11.96 -14.93 -1.02
CA ARG A 218 -12.39 -16.00 -0.12
C ARG A 218 -11.68 -15.99 1.23
N CYS A 219 -10.54 -15.30 1.35
CA CYS A 219 -9.83 -15.18 2.62
C CYS A 219 -10.44 -14.09 3.51
N PRO A 220 -10.21 -14.13 4.83
CA PRO A 220 -10.65 -13.09 5.75
C PRO A 220 -10.03 -11.72 5.39
N VAL A 221 -10.87 -10.69 5.27
CA VAL A 221 -10.44 -9.31 4.96
C VAL A 221 -10.85 -8.37 6.09
N LEU A 222 -9.88 -7.61 6.60
CA LEU A 222 -10.08 -6.49 7.50
C LEU A 222 -9.78 -5.19 6.75
N VAL A 223 -10.78 -4.34 6.63
CA VAL A 223 -10.65 -2.98 6.09
C VAL A 223 -10.46 -2.03 7.25
N LEU A 224 -9.33 -1.33 7.29
CA LEU A 224 -9.03 -0.30 8.27
C LEU A 224 -9.11 1.08 7.64
N TRP A 225 -9.66 2.06 8.35
CA TRP A 225 -9.75 3.43 7.83
C TRP A 225 -9.57 4.47 8.92
N GLY A 226 -8.62 5.39 8.74
CA GLY A 226 -8.45 6.53 9.63
C GLY A 226 -9.64 7.50 9.55
N THR A 227 -10.18 7.93 10.70
CA THR A 227 -11.32 8.88 10.69
C THR A 227 -10.93 10.29 10.25
N ARG A 228 -9.62 10.60 10.23
CA ARG A 228 -9.05 11.88 9.75
C ARG A 228 -8.38 11.74 8.38
N ASP A 229 -8.65 10.67 7.65
CA ASP A 229 -8.15 10.51 6.27
C ASP A 229 -8.80 11.56 5.35
N VAL A 230 -8.01 12.54 4.91
CA VAL A 230 -8.44 13.56 3.97
C VAL A 230 -8.03 13.27 2.53
N VAL A 231 -7.13 12.29 2.33
CA VAL A 231 -6.71 11.84 0.99
C VAL A 231 -7.81 10.99 0.35
N LEU A 232 -8.26 9.96 1.09
CA LEU A 232 -9.36 9.09 0.71
C LEU A 232 -10.45 9.15 1.79
N PRO A 233 -11.64 9.72 1.50
CA PRO A 233 -12.68 9.88 2.51
C PRO A 233 -13.11 8.56 3.16
N PRO A 234 -13.25 8.50 4.51
CA PRO A 234 -13.54 7.28 5.26
C PRO A 234 -14.84 6.56 4.85
N ARG A 235 -15.80 7.28 4.25
CA ARG A 235 -17.04 6.67 3.72
C ARG A 235 -16.79 5.60 2.65
N GLN A 236 -15.63 5.59 2.00
CA GLN A 236 -15.26 4.56 1.03
C GLN A 236 -15.11 3.17 1.69
N GLY A 237 -14.72 3.10 2.97
CA GLY A 237 -14.60 1.84 3.70
C GLY A 237 -15.87 0.99 3.66
N ARG A 238 -17.05 1.62 3.76
CA ARG A 238 -18.35 0.92 3.62
C ARG A 238 -18.59 0.33 2.23
N ARG A 239 -17.94 0.88 1.18
CA ARG A 239 -18.06 0.33 -0.19
C ARG A 239 -17.28 -0.98 -0.27
N PHE A 240 -16.06 -1.02 0.28
CA PHE A 240 -15.27 -2.25 0.36
C PHE A 240 -15.99 -3.33 1.19
N GLN A 241 -16.49 -2.96 2.37
CA GLN A 241 -17.22 -3.89 3.23
C GLN A 241 -18.42 -4.53 2.53
N ARG A 242 -19.15 -3.78 1.71
CA ARG A 242 -20.31 -4.30 0.97
C ARG A 242 -19.94 -5.20 -0.20
N LEU A 243 -18.79 -4.98 -0.83
CA LEU A 243 -18.37 -5.69 -2.04
C LEU A 243 -17.53 -6.93 -1.76
N ILE A 244 -16.89 -7.01 -0.58
CA ILE A 244 -16.05 -8.15 -0.18
C ILE A 244 -16.84 -9.03 0.78
N PRO A 245 -17.13 -10.30 0.43
CA PRO A 245 -17.86 -11.21 1.30
C PRO A 245 -17.18 -11.37 2.67
N GLY A 246 -17.91 -11.19 3.74
CA GLY A 246 -17.40 -11.35 5.10
C GLY A 246 -16.36 -10.32 5.56
N ALA A 247 -16.14 -9.24 4.80
CA ALA A 247 -15.18 -8.21 5.19
C ALA A 247 -15.62 -7.48 6.47
N GLU A 248 -14.68 -7.32 7.38
CA GLU A 248 -14.82 -6.51 8.57
C GLU A 248 -14.30 -5.10 8.28
N LEU A 249 -15.05 -4.08 8.70
CA LEU A 249 -14.63 -2.68 8.62
C LEU A 249 -14.41 -2.13 10.02
N ARG A 250 -13.23 -1.51 10.23
CA ARG A 250 -12.92 -0.81 11.47
C ARG A 250 -12.39 0.59 11.20
N TYR A 251 -13.02 1.58 11.82
CA TYR A 251 -12.54 2.95 11.80
C TYR A 251 -11.53 3.19 12.92
N LEU A 252 -10.40 3.81 12.56
CA LEU A 252 -9.31 4.15 13.47
C LEU A 252 -9.48 5.61 13.93
N LYS A 253 -10.01 5.80 15.13
CA LYS A 253 -10.34 7.12 15.66
C LYS A 253 -9.11 8.03 15.76
N GLY A 254 -9.17 9.16 15.09
CA GLY A 254 -8.12 10.20 15.13
C GLY A 254 -6.87 9.89 14.30
N LEU A 255 -6.85 8.78 13.53
CA LEU A 255 -5.73 8.48 12.62
C LEU A 255 -6.02 8.98 11.20
N GLY A 256 -4.96 9.21 10.42
CA GLY A 256 -4.99 9.73 9.06
C GLY A 256 -4.92 8.64 7.99
N HIS A 257 -4.44 9.03 6.81
CA HIS A 257 -4.28 8.15 5.64
C HIS A 257 -3.12 7.16 5.81
N VAL A 258 -2.08 7.54 6.55
CA VAL A 258 -0.87 6.73 6.81
C VAL A 258 -0.80 6.40 8.31
N PRO A 259 -1.69 5.54 8.82
CA PRO A 259 -1.80 5.29 10.27
C PRO A 259 -0.61 4.52 10.84
N MET A 260 0.29 3.98 10.00
CA MET A 260 1.55 3.34 10.41
C MET A 260 2.45 4.29 11.20
N SER A 261 2.45 5.58 10.85
CA SER A 261 3.20 6.62 11.55
C SER A 261 2.42 7.28 12.70
N ASP A 262 1.08 7.15 12.69
CA ASP A 262 0.22 7.72 13.74
C ASP A 262 0.20 6.87 15.02
N ASP A 263 0.09 5.54 14.87
CA ASP A 263 -0.04 4.59 15.98
C ASP A 263 0.42 3.17 15.55
N PRO A 264 1.75 2.97 15.47
CA PRO A 264 2.32 1.71 14.97
C PRO A 264 1.97 0.51 15.85
N GLN A 265 1.87 0.68 17.18
CA GLN A 265 1.53 -0.41 18.12
C GLN A 265 0.11 -0.89 17.88
N LEU A 266 -0.85 0.04 17.79
CA LEU A 266 -2.24 -0.31 17.50
C LEU A 266 -2.34 -1.07 16.17
N LEU A 267 -1.65 -0.58 15.16
CA LEU A 267 -1.76 -1.13 13.81
C LEU A 267 -1.09 -2.50 13.70
N ALA A 268 0.11 -2.68 14.28
CA ALA A 268 0.77 -3.98 14.35
C ALA A 268 -0.11 -5.01 15.07
N GLY A 269 -0.71 -4.64 16.19
CA GLY A 269 -1.64 -5.51 16.92
C GLY A 269 -2.91 -5.86 16.13
N LEU A 270 -3.42 -4.95 15.28
CA LEU A 270 -4.56 -5.24 14.40
C LEU A 270 -4.18 -6.20 13.27
N ILE A 271 -3.02 -6.01 12.66
CA ILE A 271 -2.48 -6.91 11.62
C ILE A 271 -2.26 -8.30 12.22
N SER A 272 -1.59 -8.42 13.37
CA SER A 272 -1.33 -9.72 14.01
C SER A 272 -2.63 -10.46 14.34
N ARG A 273 -3.63 -9.76 14.88
CA ARG A 273 -4.96 -10.36 15.12
C ARG A 273 -5.67 -10.80 13.86
N GLN A 274 -5.52 -10.06 12.77
CA GLN A 274 -6.07 -10.44 11.48
C GLN A 274 -5.38 -11.69 10.91
N CYS A 275 -4.06 -11.79 11.05
CA CYS A 275 -3.28 -12.96 10.62
C CYS A 275 -3.69 -14.23 11.38
N ALA A 276 -4.07 -14.12 12.66
CA ALA A 276 -4.56 -15.25 13.46
C ALA A 276 -5.94 -15.78 13.03
N ARG A 277 -6.66 -15.07 12.15
CA ARG A 277 -7.99 -15.52 11.64
C ARG A 277 -7.80 -16.62 10.60
N ARG A 278 -8.47 -17.73 10.80
CA ARG A 278 -8.56 -18.78 9.77
C ARG A 278 -9.68 -18.45 8.79
N ALA A 279 -9.50 -18.79 7.52
CA ALA A 279 -10.61 -18.81 6.59
C ALA A 279 -11.71 -19.71 7.16
N ALA A 280 -12.97 -19.24 7.13
CA ALA A 280 -14.06 -20.12 7.44
C ALA A 280 -14.01 -21.30 6.44
N ALA A 281 -14.17 -22.53 6.94
CA ALA A 281 -14.27 -23.69 6.07
C ALA A 281 -15.41 -23.43 5.07
N PRO A 282 -15.21 -23.79 3.77
CA PRO A 282 -16.29 -23.68 2.82
C PRO A 282 -17.46 -24.54 3.30
N ALA A 283 -18.65 -23.91 3.35
CA ALA A 283 -19.90 -24.58 3.69
C ALA A 283 -20.30 -25.54 2.59
#